data_d0df03a69fc8bacfe1bd55772945b9c4
#
_entry.id   d0df03a69fc8bacfe1bd55772945b9c4
#
_cell.length_a   1.000
_cell.length_b   1.000
_cell.length_c   1.000
_cell.angle_alpha   90.00
_cell.angle_beta   90.00
_cell.angle_gamma   90.00
#
_symmetry.space_group_name_H-M   'P 1'
#
loop_
_entity.id
_entity.type
_entity.pdbx_description
1 polymer ?
#
loop_
_entity_poly.entity_id
_entity_poly.type
_entity_poly.pdbx_seq_one_letter_code
_entity_poly.pdbx_strand_id
1 'polypeptide(L)'
;AIPSEIPVEWLGEATVDIGDIPQGEDHVHVFKFRNLTDAPIFVDNVRAGCGCTATKWENVPVAPGEVGSINVIYDAMNVGYFRKYVKVFFHEHRGGHKLWLEGFVEK
;
A
#
# COMPACT_ATOMS: atom_id res chain seq x y z
N ALA A 1 13.50 -21.25 12.07
CA ALA A 1 12.99 -20.89 11.80
C ALA A 1 12.57 -19.92 11.52
N ILE A 2 12.33 -19.47 11.02
CA ILE A 2 12.08 -18.59 10.75
C ILE A 2 11.07 -18.32 10.35
N PRO A 3 10.65 -18.14 10.46
CA PRO A 3 9.65 -17.94 10.18
C PRO A 3 9.22 -17.03 9.64
N SER A 4 9.45 -16.51 9.33
CA SER A 4 9.14 -15.67 8.84
C SER A 4 8.69 -15.48 7.99
N GLU A 5 8.19 -15.66 7.77
CA GLU A 5 7.57 -15.67 6.90
C GLU A 5 7.04 -14.53 6.47
N ILE A 6 7.67 -13.65 5.88
CA ILE A 6 7.22 -12.55 5.08
C ILE A 6 6.78 -13.14 3.76
N PRO A 7 5.47 -13.15 3.46
CA PRO A 7 4.99 -13.83 2.27
C PRO A 7 5.24 -13.05 0.99
N VAL A 8 5.57 -11.77 1.10
CA VAL A 8 5.75 -10.92 -0.09
C VAL A 8 6.97 -10.04 0.07
N GLU A 9 7.52 -9.63 -1.05
CA GLU A 9 8.57 -8.62 -1.10
C GLU A 9 7.94 -7.34 -1.66
N TRP A 10 8.00 -6.26 -0.88
CA TRP A 10 7.51 -4.98 -1.37
C TRP A 10 8.55 -4.38 -2.30
N LEU A 11 8.16 -4.07 -3.52
CA LEU A 11 9.05 -3.52 -4.52
C LEU A 11 9.10 -2.02 -4.35
N GLY A 12 10.27 -1.49 -4.07
CA GLY A 12 10.44 -0.08 -3.73
C GLY A 12 10.32 0.13 -2.24
N GLU A 13 10.11 1.38 -1.86
CA GLU A 13 10.09 1.76 -0.46
C GLU A 13 8.72 1.54 0.16
N ALA A 14 8.70 1.09 1.42
CA ALA A 14 7.45 0.98 2.18
C ALA A 14 6.98 2.35 2.67
N THR A 15 7.88 3.32 2.72
CA THR A 15 7.55 4.71 3.03
C THR A 15 7.94 5.54 1.81
N VAL A 16 6.96 6.20 1.20
CA VAL A 16 7.19 6.93 -0.04
C VAL A 16 6.87 8.40 0.18
N ASP A 17 7.82 9.26 -0.16
CA ASP A 17 7.63 10.70 -0.14
C ASP A 17 7.25 11.13 -1.56
N ILE A 18 6.01 11.58 -1.72
CA ILE A 18 5.51 11.98 -3.03
C ILE A 18 5.76 13.45 -3.33
N GLY A 19 6.44 14.15 -2.42
CA GLY A 19 6.83 15.53 -2.66
C GLY A 19 5.69 16.51 -2.47
N ASP A 20 5.76 17.61 -3.19
CA ASP A 20 4.75 18.66 -3.12
C ASP A 20 3.64 18.36 -4.11
N ILE A 21 2.39 18.39 -3.64
CA ILE A 21 1.24 18.09 -4.49
C ILE A 21 0.20 19.19 -4.32
N PRO A 22 -0.64 19.45 -5.34
CA PRO A 22 -1.62 20.51 -5.27
C PRO A 22 -2.83 20.12 -4.42
N GLN A 23 -3.35 21.10 -3.71
CA GLN A 23 -4.52 20.88 -2.86
C GLN A 23 -5.73 20.50 -3.70
N GLY A 24 -6.47 19.52 -3.23
CA GLY A 24 -7.74 19.14 -3.83
C GLY A 24 -7.64 18.23 -5.03
N GLU A 25 -6.44 17.85 -5.43
CA GLU A 25 -6.27 16.89 -6.53
C GLU A 25 -5.83 15.55 -5.95
N ASP A 26 -6.56 14.51 -6.31
CA ASP A 26 -6.22 13.17 -5.86
C ASP A 26 -4.85 12.77 -6.37
N HIS A 27 -4.05 12.20 -5.49
CA HIS A 27 -2.76 11.66 -5.85
C HIS A 27 -2.81 10.14 -5.70
N VAL A 28 -2.45 9.42 -6.76
CA VAL A 28 -2.46 7.97 -6.75
C VAL A 28 -1.03 7.46 -6.70
N HIS A 29 -0.75 6.61 -5.74
CA HIS A 29 0.53 5.91 -5.67
C HIS A 29 0.26 4.41 -5.70
N VAL A 30 1.03 3.70 -6.51
CA VAL A 30 0.87 2.26 -6.67
C VAL A 30 1.99 1.55 -5.93
N PHE A 31 1.63 0.76 -4.92
CA PHE A 31 2.58 -0.12 -4.24
C PHE A 31 2.51 -1.49 -4.89
N LYS A 32 3.66 -2.07 -5.19
CA LYS A 32 3.73 -3.38 -5.82
C LYS A 32 4.43 -4.37 -4.91
N PHE A 33 4.00 -5.62 -4.99
CA PHE A 33 4.60 -6.68 -4.19
C PHE A 33 4.80 -7.92 -5.06
N ARG A 34 5.81 -8.71 -4.70
CA ARG A 34 6.07 -10.00 -5.34
C ARG A 34 5.74 -11.10 -4.37
N ASN A 35 5.03 -12.11 -4.86
CA ASN A 35 4.69 -13.29 -4.05
C ASN A 35 5.95 -14.14 -3.85
N LEU A 36 6.39 -14.28 -2.60
CA LEU A 36 7.58 -15.06 -2.28
C LEU A 36 7.24 -16.48 -1.84
N THR A 37 5.95 -16.82 -1.79
CA THR A 37 5.55 -18.15 -1.37
C THR A 37 5.49 -19.09 -2.56
N ASP A 38 5.26 -20.36 -2.30
CA ASP A 38 5.16 -21.37 -3.36
C ASP A 38 3.71 -21.70 -3.69
N ALA A 39 2.77 -20.84 -3.28
CA ALA A 39 1.36 -20.99 -3.57
C ALA A 39 0.78 -19.63 -3.94
N PRO A 40 -0.36 -19.58 -4.65
CA PRO A 40 -0.98 -18.29 -4.95
C PRO A 40 -1.36 -17.54 -3.67
N ILE A 41 -1.27 -16.22 -3.72
CA ILE A 41 -1.58 -15.38 -2.57
C ILE A 41 -2.43 -14.22 -3.08
N PHE A 42 -3.35 -13.73 -2.26
CA PHE A 42 -4.12 -12.55 -2.64
C PHE A 42 -4.35 -11.64 -1.45
N VAL A 43 -4.66 -10.38 -1.77
CA VAL A 43 -4.92 -9.36 -0.76
C VAL A 43 -6.31 -9.59 -0.21
N ASP A 44 -6.40 -9.79 1.10
CA ASP A 44 -7.65 -10.04 1.77
C ASP A 44 -8.34 -8.72 2.14
N ASN A 45 -7.56 -7.74 2.57
CA ASN A 45 -8.11 -6.46 2.99
C ASN A 45 -7.01 -5.41 3.00
N VAL A 46 -7.39 -4.16 2.81
CA VAL A 46 -6.48 -3.02 2.96
C VAL A 46 -7.22 -1.99 3.79
N ARG A 47 -6.61 -1.57 4.89
CA ARG A 47 -7.23 -0.63 5.81
C ARG A 47 -6.44 0.66 5.83
N ALA A 48 -7.14 1.78 5.59
CA ALA A 48 -6.52 3.09 5.65
C ALA A 48 -6.56 3.62 7.07
N GLY A 49 -5.56 4.41 7.42
CA GLY A 49 -5.49 5.02 8.75
C GLY A 49 -6.40 6.23 8.90
N CYS A 50 -6.93 6.77 7.82
CA CYS A 50 -7.88 7.88 7.88
C CYS A 50 -8.82 7.82 6.69
N GLY A 51 -9.91 8.60 6.76
CA GLY A 51 -10.87 8.67 5.67
C GLY A 51 -10.40 9.46 4.46
N CYS A 52 -9.24 10.09 4.55
CA CYS A 52 -8.68 10.89 3.47
C CYS A 52 -7.91 10.04 2.46
N THR A 53 -7.80 8.74 2.70
CA THR A 53 -7.05 7.84 1.85
C THR A 53 -7.97 6.72 1.40
N ALA A 54 -8.06 6.51 0.10
CA ALA A 54 -8.82 5.40 -0.47
C ALA A 54 -7.86 4.37 -1.03
N THR A 55 -8.31 3.13 -1.12
CA THR A 55 -7.47 2.04 -1.63
C THR A 55 -8.26 1.25 -2.65
N LYS A 56 -7.53 0.77 -3.67
CA LYS A 56 -8.11 -0.11 -4.68
C LYS A 56 -7.11 -1.22 -5.00
N TRP A 57 -7.60 -2.43 -5.08
CA TRP A 57 -6.77 -3.57 -5.47
C TRP A 57 -7.66 -4.60 -6.13
N GLU A 58 -7.02 -5.46 -6.93
CA GLU A 58 -7.74 -6.57 -7.53
C GLU A 58 -7.70 -7.75 -6.56
N ASN A 59 -8.86 -8.34 -6.32
CA ASN A 59 -8.97 -9.47 -5.42
C ASN A 59 -8.81 -10.76 -6.22
N VAL A 60 -7.64 -10.91 -6.84
CA VAL A 60 -7.31 -12.08 -7.64
C VAL A 60 -6.03 -12.70 -7.12
N PRO A 61 -5.87 -14.02 -7.25
CA PRO A 61 -4.65 -14.67 -6.79
C PRO A 61 -3.44 -14.21 -7.60
N VAL A 62 -2.33 -14.01 -6.89
CA VAL A 62 -1.05 -13.67 -7.50
C VAL A 62 -0.20 -14.92 -7.40
N ALA A 63 0.21 -15.46 -8.53
CA ALA A 63 0.96 -16.71 -8.57
C ALA A 63 2.36 -16.55 -7.97
N PRO A 64 3.00 -17.64 -7.55
CA PRO A 64 4.35 -17.55 -7.01
C PRO A 64 5.30 -16.85 -7.98
N GLY A 65 6.06 -15.88 -7.45
CA GLY A 65 6.99 -15.09 -8.24
C GLY A 65 6.37 -13.96 -9.02
N GLU A 66 5.04 -13.89 -9.08
CA GLU A 66 4.35 -12.83 -9.81
C GLU A 66 4.18 -11.60 -8.94
N VAL A 67 3.81 -10.50 -9.57
CA VAL A 67 3.69 -9.19 -8.92
C VAL A 67 2.23 -8.77 -8.88
N GLY A 68 1.79 -8.34 -7.68
CA GLY A 68 0.48 -7.72 -7.52
C GLY A 68 0.65 -6.25 -7.16
N SER A 69 -0.45 -5.51 -7.13
CA SER A 69 -0.38 -4.09 -6.84
C SER A 69 -1.56 -3.61 -6.02
N ILE A 70 -1.34 -2.51 -5.30
CA ILE A 70 -2.36 -1.84 -4.50
C ILE A 70 -2.26 -0.36 -4.80
N ASN A 71 -3.38 0.24 -5.21
CA ASN A 71 -3.44 1.66 -5.48
C ASN A 71 -3.88 2.38 -4.21
N VAL A 72 -3.12 3.39 -3.82
CA VAL A 72 -3.43 4.22 -2.66
C VAL A 72 -3.69 5.62 -3.18
N ILE A 73 -4.86 6.17 -2.86
CA ILE A 73 -5.31 7.45 -3.37
C ILE A 73 -5.46 8.40 -2.20
N TYR A 74 -4.69 9.49 -2.21
CA TYR A 74 -4.79 10.52 -1.17
C TYR A 74 -5.51 11.73 -1.74
N ASP A 75 -6.50 12.25 -1.01
CA ASP A 75 -7.38 13.30 -1.54
C ASP A 75 -6.78 14.70 -1.47
N ALA A 76 -5.72 14.90 -0.70
CA ALA A 76 -4.98 16.17 -0.62
C ALA A 76 -5.87 17.36 -0.24
N MET A 77 -6.84 17.14 0.64
CA MET A 77 -7.78 18.19 0.99
C MET A 77 -7.20 19.23 1.93
N ASN A 78 -6.24 18.83 2.77
CA ASN A 78 -5.68 19.72 3.78
C ASN A 78 -4.28 20.16 3.41
N VAL A 79 -4.06 21.47 3.40
CA VAL A 79 -2.74 22.04 3.12
C VAL A 79 -1.79 21.70 4.26
N GLY A 80 -0.54 21.41 3.93
CA GLY A 80 0.51 21.14 4.89
C GLY A 80 1.12 19.78 4.73
N TYR A 81 2.04 19.46 5.62
CA TYR A 81 2.70 18.17 5.64
C TYR A 81 1.71 17.06 6.01
N PHE A 82 1.80 15.94 5.33
CA PHE A 82 0.98 14.78 5.67
C PHE A 82 1.84 13.52 5.71
N ARG A 83 1.37 12.56 6.51
CA ARG A 83 1.96 11.23 6.58
C ARG A 83 0.82 10.27 6.90
N LYS A 84 0.45 9.46 5.92
CA LYS A 84 -0.70 8.57 6.02
C LYS A 84 -0.26 7.15 5.75
N TYR A 85 -0.96 6.18 6.33
CA TYR A 85 -0.60 4.80 6.11
C TYR A 85 -1.81 3.99 5.68
N VAL A 86 -1.53 2.88 5.01
CA VAL A 86 -2.48 1.83 4.79
C VAL A 86 -1.87 0.54 5.32
N LYS A 87 -2.70 -0.38 5.75
CA LYS A 87 -2.26 -1.64 6.28
C LYS A 87 -2.84 -2.74 5.41
N VAL A 88 -1.98 -3.55 4.82
CA VAL A 88 -2.36 -4.57 3.85
C VAL A 88 -2.35 -5.92 4.52
N PHE A 89 -3.45 -6.67 4.36
CA PHE A 89 -3.58 -8.02 4.93
C PHE A 89 -3.70 -9.02 3.79
N PHE A 90 -2.90 -10.06 3.84
CA PHE A 90 -2.94 -11.14 2.85
C PHE A 90 -3.71 -12.32 3.40
N HIS A 91 -4.45 -13.00 2.50
CA HIS A 91 -5.26 -14.14 2.88
C HIS A 91 -4.38 -15.25 3.45
N GLU A 92 -4.81 -15.81 4.58
CA GLU A 92 -4.12 -16.92 5.26
C GLU A 92 -2.74 -16.58 5.81
N HIS A 93 -2.38 -15.30 5.85
CA HIS A 93 -1.14 -14.86 6.46
C HIS A 93 -1.46 -13.88 7.56
N ARG A 94 -0.76 -14.01 8.67
CA ARG A 94 -1.02 -13.16 9.81
C ARG A 94 -0.27 -11.85 9.71
N GLY A 95 -0.82 -10.84 10.38
CA GLY A 95 -0.18 -9.55 10.47
C GLY A 95 -0.43 -8.71 9.26
N GLY A 96 -0.43 -7.42 9.47
CA GLY A 96 -0.61 -6.46 8.40
C GLY A 96 0.72 -5.83 8.03
N HIS A 97 0.79 -5.38 6.80
CA HIS A 97 1.97 -4.68 6.29
C HIS A 97 1.63 -3.21 6.16
N LYS A 98 2.33 -2.35 6.88
CA LYS A 98 2.09 -0.92 6.80
C LYS A 98 2.88 -0.30 5.67
N LEU A 99 2.20 0.48 4.86
CA LEU A 99 2.80 1.26 3.78
C LEU A 99 2.47 2.71 4.05
N TRP A 100 3.47 3.58 3.95
CA TRP A 100 3.34 4.98 4.32
C TRP A 100 3.45 5.87 3.09
N LEU A 101 2.61 6.90 3.07
CA LEU A 101 2.64 7.91 2.03
C LEU A 101 2.79 9.26 2.73
N GLU A 102 3.79 10.03 2.35
CA GLU A 102 4.01 11.32 2.96
C GLU A 102 4.36 12.36 1.91
N GLY A 103 4.17 13.61 2.26
CA GLY A 103 4.45 14.70 1.36
C GLY A 103 3.92 16.01 1.91
N PHE A 104 3.80 16.98 1.04
CA PHE A 104 3.32 18.30 1.42
C PHE A 104 2.28 18.79 0.42
N VAL A 105 1.11 19.18 0.94
CA VAL A 105 0.03 19.69 0.10
C VAL A 105 0.16 21.20 0.01
N GLU A 106 0.29 21.71 -1.21
CA GLU A 106 0.40 23.14 -1.46
C GLU A 106 -0.94 23.71 -1.87
N LYS A 107 -1.17 24.90 -1.38
CA LYS A 107 -2.40 25.61 -1.66
C LYS A 107 -2.47 26.04 -3.14
#